data_1703cef21d3ba04673fa505d59dd3292
#
_entry.id   1703cef21d3ba04673fa505d59dd3292
#
_cell.length_a   1.000
_cell.length_b   1.000
_cell.length_c   1.000
_cell.angle_alpha   90.00
_cell.angle_beta   90.00
_cell.angle_gamma   90.00
#
_symmetry.space_group_name_H-M   'P 1'
#
loop_
_entity.id
_entity.type
_entity.pdbx_description
1 polymer ?
#
loop_
_entity_poly.entity_id
_entity_poly.type
_entity_poly.pdbx_seq_one_letter_code
_entity_poly.pdbx_strand_id
1 'polypeptide(L)'
;QVSRALEEQQKRLGQPAEEKEKVQRRDIRVDTDKLDKLFDLMGELITAQAMVIDNPDLERYNLERFQAAAGYLSKVTREMQEVTMLVRMVPLEGLFNKMRRLVRDLSRNYDKKVNLDLSGQDTEMDRNIMDDISEPLVNVIENAVRHGIELPKVREEVGKQTTGIISLDARYEGNEIWISVKDDGRGLDRELILEKARALGLISQADADKLSDTRVWALIMQPGFSAAVGAAGAGSGEGLGKVKSAIEQLKGRVDILSQKGRGTEILLRIPQTQALIDGIIFKVADKLYSMPISDILTFHKARAEQVTVTKRGREVLNLRGELIPVLKLYEMHRIATEKRTVEDGIVVVILADNKKAALLVDEILDYKQLVVKPLPDSMGIMRGVSGCSIMGDGNVSLIIDTPSLVNSVIE
;
A
#
# COMPACT_ATOMS: atom_id res chain seq x y z
N GLN A 1 -24.21 18.07 -64.96
CA GLN A 1 -23.74 16.69 -64.69
C GLN A 1 -22.48 16.66 -63.80
N VAL A 2 -21.55 17.64 -64.01
CA VAL A 2 -20.31 17.69 -63.23
C VAL A 2 -20.54 18.12 -61.75
N SER A 3 -21.55 19.02 -61.53
CA SER A 3 -21.86 19.50 -60.15
C SER A 3 -22.45 18.39 -59.27
N ARG A 4 -23.24 17.46 -59.84
CA ARG A 4 -23.80 16.34 -59.07
C ARG A 4 -22.75 15.28 -58.67
N ALA A 5 -21.76 15.08 -59.53
CA ALA A 5 -20.65 14.15 -59.22
C ALA A 5 -19.74 14.65 -58.11
N LEU A 6 -19.55 15.96 -57.99
CA LEU A 6 -18.77 16.59 -56.92
C LEU A 6 -19.50 16.57 -55.56
N GLU A 7 -20.83 16.73 -55.57
CA GLU A 7 -21.63 16.60 -54.32
C GLU A 7 -21.69 15.16 -53.79
N GLU A 8 -21.75 14.17 -54.72
CA GLU A 8 -21.68 12.75 -54.29
C GLU A 8 -20.28 12.35 -53.77
N GLN A 9 -19.24 12.95 -54.34
CA GLN A 9 -17.86 12.73 -53.87
C GLN A 9 -17.60 13.37 -52.50
N GLN A 10 -18.15 14.57 -52.26
CA GLN A 10 -18.07 15.21 -50.93
C GLN A 10 -18.90 14.49 -49.86
N LYS A 11 -20.05 13.89 -50.21
CA LYS A 11 -20.84 13.05 -49.32
C LYS A 11 -20.16 11.75 -48.93
N ARG A 12 -19.26 11.22 -49.75
CA ARG A 12 -18.45 10.03 -49.44
C ARG A 12 -17.22 10.31 -48.58
N LEU A 13 -16.73 11.56 -48.57
CA LEU A 13 -15.59 11.98 -47.79
C LEU A 13 -15.96 12.50 -46.39
N GLY A 14 -17.24 12.60 -46.06
CA GLY A 14 -17.74 13.21 -44.81
C GLY A 14 -18.24 12.22 -43.75
N GLN A 15 -17.95 10.93 -43.87
CA GLN A 15 -18.23 9.98 -42.78
C GLN A 15 -16.91 9.43 -42.26
N PRO A 16 -16.48 9.76 -41.03
CA PRO A 16 -15.48 8.98 -40.36
C PRO A 16 -16.12 7.64 -40.01
N ALA A 17 -15.74 6.59 -40.75
CA ALA A 17 -15.99 5.24 -40.34
C ALA A 17 -15.22 4.91 -39.10
N GLU A 18 -15.74 5.24 -37.91
CA GLU A 18 -15.40 4.57 -36.67
C GLU A 18 -16.01 3.15 -36.71
N GLU A 19 -15.48 2.30 -37.52
CA GLU A 19 -15.55 0.85 -37.27
C GLU A 19 -14.63 0.58 -36.07
N LYS A 20 -15.16 0.72 -34.85
CA LYS A 20 -14.63 0.05 -33.68
C LYS A 20 -14.75 -1.44 -33.97
N GLU A 21 -13.65 -2.05 -34.42
CA GLU A 21 -13.49 -3.51 -34.35
C GLU A 21 -13.90 -3.96 -32.97
N LYS A 22 -15.08 -4.55 -32.86
CA LYS A 22 -15.46 -5.32 -31.68
C LYS A 22 -14.50 -6.50 -31.63
N VAL A 23 -13.38 -6.35 -30.96
CA VAL A 23 -12.56 -7.47 -30.55
C VAL A 23 -13.49 -8.39 -29.78
N GLN A 24 -13.89 -9.51 -30.40
CA GLN A 24 -14.65 -10.55 -29.73
C GLN A 24 -13.75 -11.09 -28.63
N ARG A 25 -13.91 -10.58 -27.41
CA ARG A 25 -13.30 -11.18 -26.22
C ARG A 25 -13.86 -12.60 -26.12
N ARG A 26 -13.00 -13.58 -26.36
CA ARG A 26 -13.32 -14.99 -26.11
C ARG A 26 -13.09 -15.23 -24.63
N ASP A 27 -14.15 -15.16 -23.84
CA ASP A 27 -14.09 -15.45 -22.44
C ASP A 27 -13.95 -16.96 -22.23
N ILE A 28 -12.90 -17.35 -21.51
CA ILE A 28 -12.70 -18.72 -21.05
C ILE A 28 -13.01 -18.71 -19.56
N ARG A 29 -13.96 -19.53 -19.13
CA ARG A 29 -14.25 -19.74 -17.71
C ARG A 29 -13.23 -20.72 -17.14
N VAL A 30 -12.39 -20.25 -16.23
CA VAL A 30 -11.42 -21.06 -15.48
C VAL A 30 -11.87 -21.15 -14.04
N ASP A 31 -11.74 -22.32 -13.45
CA ASP A 31 -11.98 -22.56 -12.03
C ASP A 31 -10.94 -21.79 -11.20
N THR A 32 -11.40 -21.04 -10.21
CA THR A 32 -10.57 -20.20 -9.36
C THR A 32 -9.52 -21.04 -8.61
N ASP A 33 -9.91 -22.20 -8.08
CA ASP A 33 -9.02 -23.10 -7.33
C ASP A 33 -7.85 -23.59 -8.21
N LYS A 34 -8.08 -23.76 -9.51
CA LYS A 34 -7.02 -24.14 -10.46
C LYS A 34 -6.05 -23.00 -10.72
N LEU A 35 -6.55 -21.76 -10.76
CA LEU A 35 -5.70 -20.58 -10.88
C LEU A 35 -4.85 -20.39 -9.61
N ASP A 36 -5.44 -20.49 -8.43
CA ASP A 36 -4.72 -20.39 -7.17
C ASP A 36 -3.62 -21.45 -7.07
N LYS A 37 -3.92 -22.72 -7.45
CA LYS A 37 -2.91 -23.76 -7.51
C LYS A 37 -1.78 -23.46 -8.51
N LEU A 38 -2.09 -22.82 -9.64
CA LEU A 38 -1.07 -22.40 -10.61
C LEU A 38 -0.14 -21.34 -10.01
N PHE A 39 -0.68 -20.40 -9.22
CA PHE A 39 0.10 -19.39 -8.50
C PHE A 39 1.00 -20.01 -7.43
N ASP A 40 0.47 -20.96 -6.66
CA ASP A 40 1.26 -21.67 -5.65
C ASP A 40 2.45 -22.40 -6.29
N LEU A 41 2.19 -23.14 -7.38
CA LEU A 41 3.24 -23.85 -8.13
C LEU A 41 4.26 -22.88 -8.75
N MET A 42 3.82 -21.69 -9.19
CA MET A 42 4.74 -20.66 -9.68
C MET A 42 5.65 -20.15 -8.56
N GLY A 43 5.10 -19.90 -7.37
CA GLY A 43 5.88 -19.53 -6.19
C GLY A 43 6.91 -20.61 -5.79
N GLU A 44 6.50 -21.88 -5.87
CA GLU A 44 7.41 -23.02 -5.65
C GLU A 44 8.50 -23.09 -6.71
N LEU A 45 8.17 -22.84 -7.98
CA LEU A 45 9.13 -22.82 -9.08
C LEU A 45 10.19 -21.73 -8.90
N ILE A 46 9.76 -20.50 -8.51
CA ILE A 46 10.68 -19.39 -8.23
C ILE A 46 11.62 -19.76 -7.08
N THR A 47 11.09 -20.37 -6.03
CA THR A 47 11.88 -20.82 -4.87
C THR A 47 12.86 -21.92 -5.29
N ALA A 48 12.42 -22.93 -6.02
CA ALA A 48 13.28 -24.01 -6.50
C ALA A 48 14.37 -23.49 -7.45
N GLN A 49 14.05 -22.55 -8.33
CA GLN A 49 15.01 -21.89 -9.20
C GLN A 49 16.07 -21.15 -8.37
N ALA A 50 15.69 -20.38 -7.36
CA ALA A 50 16.64 -19.70 -6.48
C ALA A 50 17.55 -20.69 -5.75
N MET A 51 17.02 -21.84 -5.28
CA MET A 51 17.82 -22.89 -4.64
C MET A 51 18.86 -23.51 -5.58
N VAL A 52 18.60 -23.56 -6.89
CA VAL A 52 19.57 -24.06 -7.88
C VAL A 52 20.60 -22.99 -8.23
N ILE A 53 20.17 -21.75 -8.45
CA ILE A 53 21.04 -20.66 -8.91
C ILE A 53 21.96 -20.17 -7.80
N ASP A 54 21.41 -20.00 -6.60
CA ASP A 54 22.11 -19.48 -5.42
C ASP A 54 22.69 -20.62 -4.55
N ASN A 55 22.94 -21.81 -5.14
CA ASN A 55 23.49 -22.94 -4.40
C ASN A 55 24.94 -22.66 -3.97
N PRO A 56 25.26 -22.69 -2.66
CA PRO A 56 26.60 -22.42 -2.15
C PRO A 56 27.69 -23.33 -2.70
N ASP A 57 27.33 -24.56 -3.10
CA ASP A 57 28.28 -25.51 -3.69
C ASP A 57 28.76 -25.06 -5.08
N LEU A 58 27.96 -24.21 -5.76
CA LEU A 58 28.28 -23.68 -7.09
C LEU A 58 29.08 -22.36 -7.04
N GLU A 59 29.03 -21.61 -5.94
CA GLU A 59 29.76 -20.33 -5.79
C GLU A 59 31.27 -20.48 -5.96
N ARG A 60 31.80 -21.64 -5.64
CA ARG A 60 33.25 -21.92 -5.72
C ARG A 60 33.76 -22.17 -7.14
N TYR A 61 32.86 -22.32 -8.10
CA TYR A 61 33.19 -22.67 -9.48
C TYR A 61 32.78 -21.54 -10.42
N ASN A 62 33.72 -21.10 -11.26
CA ASN A 62 33.41 -20.18 -12.35
C ASN A 62 32.77 -20.94 -13.52
N LEU A 63 31.45 -21.06 -13.52
CA LEU A 63 30.67 -21.83 -14.48
C LEU A 63 29.94 -20.90 -15.45
N GLU A 64 30.65 -20.27 -16.38
CA GLU A 64 30.06 -19.30 -17.34
C GLU A 64 28.82 -19.82 -18.08
N ARG A 65 28.87 -21.10 -18.52
CA ARG A 65 27.75 -21.75 -19.20
C ARG A 65 26.54 -21.95 -18.26
N PHE A 66 26.78 -22.25 -17.02
CA PHE A 66 25.75 -22.40 -16.00
C PHE A 66 25.13 -21.04 -15.71
N GLN A 67 25.93 -19.99 -15.53
CA GLN A 67 25.42 -18.62 -15.29
C GLN A 67 24.56 -18.12 -16.45
N ALA A 68 24.98 -18.38 -17.70
CA ALA A 68 24.18 -18.05 -18.87
C ALA A 68 22.85 -18.82 -18.91
N ALA A 69 22.84 -20.12 -18.59
CA ALA A 69 21.64 -20.94 -18.52
C ALA A 69 20.73 -20.51 -17.36
N ALA A 70 21.30 -20.20 -16.20
CA ALA A 70 20.59 -19.68 -15.03
C ALA A 70 19.91 -18.32 -15.32
N GLY A 71 20.63 -17.41 -15.99
CA GLY A 71 20.07 -16.14 -16.44
C GLY A 71 18.90 -16.31 -17.42
N TYR A 72 19.01 -17.26 -18.35
CA TYR A 72 17.92 -17.59 -19.27
C TYR A 72 16.73 -18.19 -18.53
N LEU A 73 16.94 -19.11 -17.60
CA LEU A 73 15.89 -19.70 -16.76
C LEU A 73 15.16 -18.60 -15.96
N SER A 74 15.91 -17.68 -15.34
CA SER A 74 15.35 -16.56 -14.58
C SER A 74 14.48 -15.66 -15.46
N LYS A 75 14.90 -15.42 -16.70
CA LYS A 75 14.11 -14.65 -17.66
C LYS A 75 12.79 -15.35 -17.99
N VAL A 76 12.85 -16.65 -18.35
CA VAL A 76 11.63 -17.43 -18.72
C VAL A 76 10.67 -17.54 -17.53
N THR A 77 11.18 -17.77 -16.32
CA THR A 77 10.36 -17.84 -15.12
C THR A 77 9.64 -16.50 -14.84
N ARG A 78 10.34 -15.37 -15.05
CA ARG A 78 9.74 -14.04 -14.92
C ARG A 78 8.64 -13.80 -15.95
N GLU A 79 8.90 -14.10 -17.23
CA GLU A 79 7.89 -13.98 -18.29
C GLU A 79 6.67 -14.87 -17.99
N MET A 80 6.89 -16.08 -17.50
CA MET A 80 5.83 -17.01 -17.11
C MET A 80 5.03 -16.47 -15.91
N GLN A 81 5.67 -15.85 -14.94
CA GLN A 81 5.02 -15.18 -13.81
C GLN A 81 4.15 -14.01 -14.28
N GLU A 82 4.66 -13.15 -15.16
CA GLU A 82 3.91 -12.02 -15.72
C GLU A 82 2.65 -12.50 -16.44
N VAL A 83 2.76 -13.51 -17.30
CA VAL A 83 1.61 -14.09 -18.02
C VAL A 83 0.61 -14.71 -17.05
N THR A 84 1.08 -15.43 -16.05
CA THR A 84 0.21 -16.04 -15.03
C THR A 84 -0.55 -14.97 -14.26
N MET A 85 0.10 -13.86 -13.87
CA MET A 85 -0.57 -12.72 -13.23
C MET A 85 -1.67 -12.13 -14.11
N LEU A 86 -1.41 -11.93 -15.40
CA LEU A 86 -2.42 -11.39 -16.33
C LEU A 86 -3.68 -12.26 -16.41
N VAL A 87 -3.56 -13.57 -16.27
CA VAL A 87 -4.72 -14.49 -16.27
C VAL A 87 -5.64 -14.29 -15.05
N ARG A 88 -5.10 -13.78 -13.96
CA ARG A 88 -5.84 -13.53 -12.71
C ARG A 88 -6.45 -12.14 -12.60
N MET A 89 -6.05 -11.23 -13.49
CA MET A 89 -6.57 -9.87 -13.50
C MET A 89 -8.04 -9.85 -13.88
N VAL A 90 -8.82 -9.07 -13.15
CA VAL A 90 -10.25 -8.86 -13.38
C VAL A 90 -10.57 -7.37 -13.39
N PRO A 91 -11.48 -6.91 -14.27
CA PRO A 91 -11.85 -5.50 -14.32
C PRO A 91 -12.66 -5.10 -13.09
N LEU A 92 -12.44 -3.86 -12.62
CA LEU A 92 -13.13 -3.28 -11.47
C LEU A 92 -14.63 -3.01 -11.71
N GLU A 93 -15.13 -3.22 -12.93
CA GLU A 93 -16.53 -2.97 -13.30
C GLU A 93 -17.52 -3.64 -12.34
N GLY A 94 -17.27 -4.90 -11.97
CA GLY A 94 -18.14 -5.65 -11.04
C GLY A 94 -18.22 -4.99 -9.65
N LEU A 95 -17.06 -4.59 -9.10
CA LEU A 95 -16.95 -3.89 -7.83
C LEU A 95 -17.62 -2.51 -7.90
N PHE A 96 -17.39 -1.74 -8.96
CA PHE A 96 -17.98 -0.42 -9.15
C PHE A 96 -19.50 -0.47 -9.28
N ASN A 97 -20.03 -1.50 -9.95
CA ASN A 97 -21.48 -1.72 -10.02
C ASN A 97 -22.09 -2.07 -8.65
N LYS A 98 -21.34 -2.77 -7.77
CA LYS A 98 -21.72 -3.00 -6.38
C LYS A 98 -21.78 -1.68 -5.61
N MET A 99 -20.80 -0.79 -5.79
CA MET A 99 -20.78 0.55 -5.16
C MET A 99 -21.93 1.42 -5.63
N ARG A 100 -22.31 1.37 -6.91
CA ARG A 100 -23.48 2.09 -7.44
C ARG A 100 -24.78 1.68 -6.74
N ARG A 101 -24.96 0.38 -6.48
CA ARG A 101 -26.13 -0.12 -5.73
C ARG A 101 -26.09 0.38 -4.28
N LEU A 102 -24.92 0.28 -3.65
CA LEU A 102 -24.72 0.75 -2.27
C LEU A 102 -25.07 2.23 -2.11
N VAL A 103 -24.53 3.12 -2.98
CA VAL A 103 -24.84 4.57 -2.92
C VAL A 103 -26.34 4.83 -3.04
N ARG A 104 -27.04 4.13 -3.93
CA ARG A 104 -28.47 4.27 -4.09
C ARG A 104 -29.23 3.87 -2.81
N ASP A 105 -28.83 2.77 -2.17
CA ASP A 105 -29.49 2.29 -0.97
C ASP A 105 -29.20 3.20 0.24
N LEU A 106 -27.95 3.66 0.40
CA LEU A 106 -27.56 4.63 1.42
C LEU A 106 -28.25 5.98 1.23
N SER A 107 -28.38 6.46 -0.02
CA SER A 107 -29.07 7.71 -0.33
C SER A 107 -30.52 7.71 0.18
N ARG A 108 -31.21 6.56 0.02
CA ARG A 108 -32.57 6.39 0.53
C ARG A 108 -32.62 6.33 2.06
N ASN A 109 -31.69 5.59 2.67
CA ASN A 109 -31.64 5.40 4.12
C ASN A 109 -31.32 6.69 4.88
N TYR A 110 -30.56 7.61 4.29
CA TYR A 110 -30.14 8.86 4.90
C TYR A 110 -30.91 10.09 4.36
N ASP A 111 -31.98 9.91 3.57
CA ASP A 111 -32.78 10.98 2.94
C ASP A 111 -31.95 12.02 2.19
N LYS A 112 -30.87 11.53 1.52
CA LYS A 112 -29.94 12.35 0.72
C LYS A 112 -30.12 12.08 -0.77
N LYS A 113 -29.86 13.11 -1.59
CA LYS A 113 -29.78 12.93 -3.05
C LYS A 113 -28.33 12.87 -3.44
N VAL A 114 -27.89 11.71 -3.94
CA VAL A 114 -26.47 11.47 -4.31
C VAL A 114 -26.41 10.85 -5.68
N ASN A 115 -25.55 11.38 -6.53
CA ASN A 115 -25.14 10.77 -7.80
C ASN A 115 -23.75 10.16 -7.63
N LEU A 116 -23.50 8.99 -8.23
CA LEU A 116 -22.20 8.34 -8.27
C LEU A 116 -21.68 8.35 -9.71
N ASP A 117 -20.62 9.12 -9.93
CA ASP A 117 -19.89 9.16 -11.20
C ASP A 117 -18.76 8.14 -11.14
N LEU A 118 -18.66 7.30 -12.18
CA LEU A 118 -17.69 6.20 -12.27
C LEU A 118 -16.76 6.40 -13.44
N SER A 119 -15.46 6.26 -13.21
CA SER A 119 -14.41 6.24 -14.24
C SER A 119 -13.37 5.17 -13.97
N GLY A 120 -12.69 4.66 -15.02
CA GLY A 120 -11.68 3.61 -14.89
C GLY A 120 -12.25 2.24 -14.51
N GLN A 121 -13.48 1.92 -14.92
CA GLN A 121 -14.12 0.64 -14.64
C GLN A 121 -13.43 -0.54 -15.34
N ASP A 122 -12.69 -0.27 -16.40
CA ASP A 122 -11.89 -1.19 -17.18
C ASP A 122 -10.48 -1.43 -16.60
N THR A 123 -10.11 -0.71 -15.55
CA THR A 123 -8.87 -0.98 -14.81
C THR A 123 -8.93 -2.39 -14.24
N GLU A 124 -7.93 -3.20 -14.57
CA GLU A 124 -7.83 -4.58 -14.12
C GLU A 124 -7.00 -4.67 -12.83
N MET A 125 -7.42 -5.53 -11.92
CA MET A 125 -6.77 -5.77 -10.63
C MET A 125 -6.74 -7.26 -10.32
N ASP A 126 -5.73 -7.70 -9.55
CA ASP A 126 -5.72 -9.07 -9.02
C ASP A 126 -6.99 -9.35 -8.23
N ARG A 127 -7.59 -10.52 -8.47
CA ARG A 127 -8.88 -10.88 -7.88
C ARG A 127 -8.86 -10.89 -6.35
N ASN A 128 -7.82 -11.39 -5.72
CA ASN A 128 -7.72 -11.43 -4.26
C ASN A 128 -7.64 -10.02 -3.70
N ILE A 129 -6.84 -9.16 -4.32
CA ILE A 129 -6.75 -7.74 -3.93
C ILE A 129 -8.11 -7.07 -4.08
N MET A 130 -8.84 -7.35 -5.18
CA MET A 130 -10.19 -6.80 -5.40
C MET A 130 -11.18 -7.25 -4.33
N ASP A 131 -11.12 -8.51 -3.89
CA ASP A 131 -11.98 -9.02 -2.83
C ASP A 131 -11.64 -8.34 -1.48
N ASP A 132 -10.35 -8.19 -1.17
CA ASP A 132 -9.87 -7.56 0.06
C ASP A 132 -10.17 -6.06 0.14
N ILE A 133 -10.16 -5.33 -0.99
CA ILE A 133 -10.51 -3.89 -1.01
C ILE A 133 -12.01 -3.62 -1.00
N SER A 134 -12.85 -4.63 -1.25
CA SER A 134 -14.31 -4.45 -1.37
C SER A 134 -14.91 -3.86 -0.08
N GLU A 135 -14.55 -4.36 1.09
CA GLU A 135 -15.03 -3.86 2.38
C GLU A 135 -14.47 -2.46 2.73
N PRO A 136 -13.15 -2.20 2.62
CA PRO A 136 -12.61 -0.84 2.72
C PRO A 136 -13.32 0.18 1.85
N LEU A 137 -13.59 -0.14 0.59
CA LEU A 137 -14.25 0.75 -0.34
C LEU A 137 -15.71 1.04 0.05
N VAL A 138 -16.45 0.02 0.54
CA VAL A 138 -17.78 0.18 1.13
C VAL A 138 -17.73 1.19 2.27
N ASN A 139 -16.77 1.08 3.19
CA ASN A 139 -16.64 1.98 4.33
C ASN A 139 -16.32 3.43 3.90
N VAL A 140 -15.50 3.61 2.88
CA VAL A 140 -15.18 4.94 2.32
C VAL A 140 -16.42 5.57 1.70
N ILE A 141 -17.16 4.83 0.87
CA ILE A 141 -18.41 5.29 0.23
C ILE A 141 -19.48 5.59 1.28
N GLU A 142 -19.64 4.74 2.29
CA GLU A 142 -20.60 5.00 3.38
C GLU A 142 -20.25 6.30 4.12
N ASN A 143 -18.98 6.53 4.42
CA ASN A 143 -18.52 7.78 5.04
C ASN A 143 -18.82 8.99 4.16
N ALA A 144 -18.57 8.92 2.87
CA ALA A 144 -18.88 10.00 1.93
C ALA A 144 -20.38 10.31 1.92
N VAL A 145 -21.25 9.30 1.81
CA VAL A 145 -22.70 9.50 1.82
C VAL A 145 -23.18 9.98 3.19
N ARG A 146 -22.77 9.31 4.28
CA ARG A 146 -23.29 9.57 5.63
C ARG A 146 -22.80 10.89 6.20
N HIS A 147 -21.49 11.13 6.10
CA HIS A 147 -20.82 12.24 6.78
C HIS A 147 -20.35 13.35 5.84
N GLY A 148 -20.01 13.03 4.57
CA GLY A 148 -19.58 13.99 3.57
C GLY A 148 -20.74 14.81 3.03
N ILE A 149 -21.63 14.18 2.29
CA ILE A 149 -22.76 14.85 1.62
C ILE A 149 -23.75 15.39 2.65
N GLU A 150 -24.18 16.64 2.48
CA GLU A 150 -25.21 17.31 3.32
C GLU A 150 -26.60 16.93 2.85
N LEU A 151 -27.60 17.16 3.72
CA LEU A 151 -29.03 17.07 3.35
C LEU A 151 -29.38 18.08 2.23
N PRO A 152 -30.30 17.76 1.32
CA PRO A 152 -30.65 18.64 0.19
C PRO A 152 -30.95 20.09 0.58
N LYS A 153 -31.68 20.31 1.68
CA LYS A 153 -31.98 21.65 2.19
C LYS A 153 -30.73 22.41 2.64
N VAL A 154 -29.80 21.73 3.34
CA VAL A 154 -28.59 22.37 3.82
C VAL A 154 -27.65 22.72 2.63
N ARG A 155 -27.66 21.91 1.57
CA ARG A 155 -26.90 22.20 0.34
C ARG A 155 -27.43 23.44 -0.36
N GLU A 156 -28.77 23.62 -0.44
CA GLU A 156 -29.37 24.82 -0.99
C GLU A 156 -29.03 26.09 -0.19
N GLU A 157 -29.04 26.00 1.15
CA GLU A 157 -28.68 27.10 2.05
C GLU A 157 -27.24 27.58 1.85
N VAL A 158 -26.31 26.69 1.51
CA VAL A 158 -24.91 27.03 1.25
C VAL A 158 -24.61 27.24 -0.24
N GLY A 159 -25.65 27.30 -1.09
CA GLY A 159 -25.52 27.58 -2.53
C GLY A 159 -24.99 26.41 -3.39
N LYS A 160 -25.06 25.17 -2.90
CA LYS A 160 -24.73 23.96 -3.64
C LYS A 160 -25.96 23.39 -4.35
N GLN A 161 -25.75 22.56 -5.35
CA GLN A 161 -26.81 21.75 -5.96
C GLN A 161 -27.42 20.80 -4.95
N THR A 162 -28.74 20.59 -5.00
CA THR A 162 -29.46 19.69 -4.08
C THR A 162 -28.99 18.26 -4.11
N THR A 163 -28.47 17.81 -5.26
CA THR A 163 -27.90 16.50 -5.44
C THR A 163 -26.38 16.57 -5.24
N GLY A 164 -25.85 15.82 -4.28
CA GLY A 164 -24.42 15.66 -4.07
C GLY A 164 -23.79 14.72 -5.11
N ILE A 165 -22.53 14.90 -5.38
CA ILE A 165 -21.76 14.08 -6.33
C ILE A 165 -20.69 13.35 -5.57
N ILE A 166 -20.62 12.02 -5.77
CA ILE A 166 -19.48 11.20 -5.38
C ILE A 166 -18.84 10.69 -6.67
N SER A 167 -17.55 10.92 -6.85
CA SER A 167 -16.79 10.39 -7.97
C SER A 167 -15.92 9.22 -7.47
N LEU A 168 -16.04 8.07 -8.13
CA LEU A 168 -15.20 6.90 -7.90
C LEU A 168 -14.38 6.64 -9.18
N ASP A 169 -13.09 6.83 -9.07
CA ASP A 169 -12.12 6.70 -10.16
C ASP A 169 -11.08 5.65 -9.85
N ALA A 170 -10.67 4.88 -10.87
CA ALA A 170 -9.52 3.99 -10.75
C ALA A 170 -8.60 4.18 -11.96
N ARG A 171 -7.28 4.14 -11.71
CA ARG A 171 -6.27 4.25 -12.75
C ARG A 171 -4.97 3.58 -12.36
N TYR A 172 -4.19 3.22 -13.37
CA TYR A 172 -2.80 2.83 -13.15
C TYR A 172 -1.93 4.07 -12.96
N GLU A 173 -1.05 4.01 -11.97
CA GLU A 173 -0.04 5.04 -11.73
C GLU A 173 1.29 4.36 -11.38
N GLY A 174 2.18 4.23 -12.36
CA GLY A 174 3.40 3.45 -12.22
C GLY A 174 3.10 1.96 -11.97
N ASN A 175 3.54 1.44 -10.83
CA ASN A 175 3.32 0.04 -10.43
C ASN A 175 2.18 -0.11 -9.39
N GLU A 176 1.34 0.91 -9.27
CA GLU A 176 0.22 0.96 -8.34
C GLU A 176 -1.10 1.14 -9.09
N ILE A 177 -2.18 0.69 -8.47
CA ILE A 177 -3.54 1.05 -8.84
C ILE A 177 -4.02 2.09 -7.83
N TRP A 178 -4.40 3.25 -8.31
CA TRP A 178 -4.97 4.32 -7.51
C TRP A 178 -6.47 4.31 -7.63
N ILE A 179 -7.17 4.15 -6.50
CA ILE A 179 -8.62 4.25 -6.42
C ILE A 179 -8.95 5.50 -5.61
N SER A 180 -9.59 6.47 -6.25
CA SER A 180 -10.02 7.73 -5.62
C SER A 180 -11.53 7.72 -5.39
N VAL A 181 -11.93 8.06 -4.18
CA VAL A 181 -13.32 8.35 -3.81
C VAL A 181 -13.40 9.81 -3.38
N LYS A 182 -14.06 10.63 -4.17
CA LYS A 182 -14.18 12.07 -3.95
C LYS A 182 -15.64 12.47 -3.81
N ASP A 183 -15.99 13.19 -2.73
CA ASP A 183 -17.30 13.81 -2.53
C ASP A 183 -17.23 15.34 -2.66
N ASP A 184 -18.34 15.98 -3.00
CA ASP A 184 -18.53 17.43 -3.03
C ASP A 184 -19.25 17.96 -1.77
N GLY A 185 -19.15 17.21 -0.67
CA GLY A 185 -19.83 17.49 0.58
C GLY A 185 -19.19 18.61 1.40
N ARG A 186 -19.44 18.58 2.72
CA ARG A 186 -18.97 19.63 3.65
C ARG A 186 -17.47 19.67 3.90
N GLY A 187 -16.74 18.60 3.49
CA GLY A 187 -15.33 18.45 3.81
C GLY A 187 -15.06 18.21 5.30
N LEU A 188 -13.79 18.14 5.66
CA LEU A 188 -13.34 17.95 7.03
C LEU A 188 -13.07 19.30 7.70
N ASP A 189 -13.40 19.38 8.98
CA ASP A 189 -13.13 20.55 9.82
C ASP A 189 -11.83 20.34 10.61
N ARG A 190 -10.79 21.07 10.23
CA ARG A 190 -9.46 20.99 10.84
C ARG A 190 -9.49 21.23 12.35
N GLU A 191 -10.19 22.27 12.77
CA GLU A 191 -10.20 22.68 14.18
C GLU A 191 -10.93 21.65 15.04
N LEU A 192 -12.06 21.13 14.55
CA LEU A 192 -12.81 20.08 15.24
C LEU A 192 -11.99 18.79 15.38
N ILE A 193 -11.20 18.43 14.37
CA ILE A 193 -10.31 17.25 14.41
C ILE A 193 -9.20 17.46 15.42
N LEU A 194 -8.55 18.63 15.43
CA LEU A 194 -7.50 18.96 16.39
C LEU A 194 -8.03 19.00 17.83
N GLU A 195 -9.21 19.56 18.07
CA GLU A 195 -9.83 19.57 19.38
C GLU A 195 -10.06 18.14 19.90
N LYS A 196 -10.59 17.27 19.05
CA LYS A 196 -10.83 15.86 19.40
C LYS A 196 -9.53 15.09 19.62
N ALA A 197 -8.53 15.30 18.76
CA ALA A 197 -7.23 14.65 18.91
C ALA A 197 -6.57 15.03 20.22
N ARG A 198 -6.74 16.28 20.68
CA ARG A 198 -6.27 16.72 22.00
C ARG A 198 -7.05 16.06 23.13
N ALA A 199 -8.37 15.99 23.02
CA ALA A 199 -9.22 15.34 24.03
C ALA A 199 -8.86 13.85 24.20
N LEU A 200 -8.40 13.18 23.12
CA LEU A 200 -7.93 11.80 23.13
C LEU A 200 -6.47 11.65 23.54
N GLY A 201 -5.74 12.75 23.79
CA GLY A 201 -4.32 12.71 24.13
C GLY A 201 -3.38 12.31 22.98
N LEU A 202 -3.86 12.34 21.73
CA LEU A 202 -3.07 11.98 20.55
C LEU A 202 -2.05 13.04 20.15
N ILE A 203 -2.31 14.31 20.50
CA ILE A 203 -1.44 15.45 20.20
C ILE A 203 -1.37 16.42 21.39
N SER A 204 -0.25 17.12 21.53
CA SER A 204 -0.14 18.23 22.50
C SER A 204 -0.67 19.54 21.92
N GLN A 205 -0.98 20.52 22.81
CA GLN A 205 -1.39 21.85 22.39
C GLN A 205 -0.34 22.55 21.51
N ALA A 206 0.95 22.36 21.87
CA ALA A 206 2.07 22.99 21.15
C ALA A 206 2.32 22.40 19.75
N ASP A 207 1.90 21.16 19.53
CA ASP A 207 2.08 20.47 18.26
C ASP A 207 0.92 20.77 17.29
N ALA A 208 -0.28 21.03 17.81
CA ALA A 208 -1.48 21.27 17.00
C ALA A 208 -1.29 22.39 15.96
N ASP A 209 -0.61 23.48 16.35
CA ASP A 209 -0.39 24.65 15.49
C ASP A 209 0.66 24.41 14.39
N LYS A 210 1.48 23.36 14.54
CA LYS A 210 2.58 23.02 13.61
C LYS A 210 2.23 21.92 12.63
N LEU A 211 1.10 21.22 12.84
CA LEU A 211 0.70 20.13 11.96
C LEU A 211 0.21 20.64 10.60
N SER A 212 0.73 20.05 9.53
CA SER A 212 0.16 20.23 8.19
C SER A 212 -1.23 19.59 8.09
N ASP A 213 -2.06 20.06 7.16
CA ASP A 213 -3.40 19.52 6.94
C ASP A 213 -3.37 18.01 6.70
N THR A 214 -2.42 17.52 5.91
CA THR A 214 -2.24 16.07 5.66
C THR A 214 -2.05 15.28 6.94
N ARG A 215 -1.27 15.82 7.90
CA ARG A 215 -1.08 15.18 9.20
C ARG A 215 -2.32 15.24 10.07
N VAL A 216 -3.08 16.32 9.99
CA VAL A 216 -4.36 16.47 10.70
C VAL A 216 -5.37 15.46 10.17
N TRP A 217 -5.45 15.30 8.84
CA TRP A 217 -6.33 14.30 8.23
C TRP A 217 -5.94 12.87 8.60
N ALA A 218 -4.64 12.59 8.74
CA ALA A 218 -4.16 11.28 9.17
C ALA A 218 -4.63 10.89 10.60
N LEU A 219 -4.93 11.86 11.47
CA LEU A 219 -5.44 11.58 12.82
C LEU A 219 -6.79 10.88 12.82
N ILE A 220 -7.66 11.14 11.83
CA ILE A 220 -8.99 10.48 11.76
C ILE A 220 -8.90 8.98 11.44
N MET A 221 -7.74 8.53 10.95
CA MET A 221 -7.46 7.12 10.68
C MET A 221 -6.81 6.40 11.87
N GLN A 222 -6.57 7.09 12.99
CA GLN A 222 -6.04 6.45 14.19
C GLN A 222 -7.11 5.58 14.88
N PRO A 223 -6.71 4.43 15.42
CA PRO A 223 -7.63 3.58 16.18
C PRO A 223 -8.32 4.37 17.31
N GLY A 224 -9.63 4.24 17.42
CA GLY A 224 -10.42 4.90 18.47
C GLY A 224 -10.83 6.36 18.19
N PHE A 225 -10.24 7.02 17.18
CA PHE A 225 -10.60 8.42 16.87
C PHE A 225 -12.08 8.60 16.51
N SER A 226 -12.66 7.69 15.79
CA SER A 226 -14.04 7.73 15.30
C SER A 226 -15.05 7.42 16.43
N ALA A 227 -14.72 6.55 17.37
CA ALA A 227 -15.59 6.20 18.50
C ALA A 227 -15.86 7.39 19.44
N ALA A 228 -14.93 8.34 19.52
CA ALA A 228 -15.03 9.54 20.34
C ALA A 228 -15.96 10.61 19.71
N VAL A 229 -16.45 10.43 18.49
CA VAL A 229 -17.43 11.28 17.82
C VAL A 229 -18.83 10.83 18.23
N GLY A 230 -19.17 11.01 19.49
CA GLY A 230 -20.50 10.73 20.02
C GLY A 230 -21.60 11.44 19.22
N ALA A 231 -22.16 10.74 18.25
CA ALA A 231 -23.51 10.95 17.77
C ALA A 231 -24.30 9.70 18.17
N ALA A 232 -25.34 9.89 18.93
CA ALA A 232 -26.34 8.88 19.21
C ALA A 232 -26.87 8.29 17.90
N GLY A 233 -26.39 7.11 17.52
CA GLY A 233 -26.75 6.44 16.26
C GLY A 233 -25.67 5.46 15.84
N ALA A 234 -25.69 4.29 16.46
CA ALA A 234 -25.15 2.99 16.04
C ALA A 234 -24.36 2.96 14.73
N GLY A 235 -23.12 3.34 14.79
CA GLY A 235 -22.10 2.96 13.81
C GLY A 235 -20.84 2.71 14.63
N SER A 236 -20.22 1.57 14.44
CA SER A 236 -19.11 1.06 15.27
C SER A 236 -17.83 1.90 15.23
N GLY A 237 -17.89 3.21 15.01
CA GLY A 237 -16.75 4.14 15.20
C GLY A 237 -15.39 3.79 14.57
N GLU A 238 -15.31 2.70 13.83
CA GLU A 238 -14.05 2.07 13.38
C GLU A 238 -13.74 2.27 11.88
N GLY A 239 -14.59 3.03 11.16
CA GLY A 239 -14.62 3.01 9.70
C GLY A 239 -13.28 3.28 9.01
N LEU A 240 -12.67 4.47 9.20
CA LEU A 240 -11.44 4.84 8.47
C LEU A 240 -10.17 4.20 9.04
N GLY A 241 -10.15 3.88 10.32
CA GLY A 241 -9.06 3.10 10.91
C GLY A 241 -8.99 1.68 10.32
N LYS A 242 -10.13 1.02 10.13
CA LYS A 242 -10.21 -0.28 9.47
C LYS A 242 -9.78 -0.19 8.01
N VAL A 243 -10.22 0.85 7.28
CA VAL A 243 -9.77 1.09 5.89
C VAL A 243 -8.26 1.19 5.83
N LYS A 244 -7.65 1.99 6.69
CA LYS A 244 -6.19 2.12 6.74
C LYS A 244 -5.52 0.78 6.98
N SER A 245 -5.93 0.05 8.03
CA SER A 245 -5.33 -1.25 8.37
C SER A 245 -5.46 -2.27 7.24
N ALA A 246 -6.63 -2.35 6.58
CA ALA A 246 -6.84 -3.27 5.47
C ALA A 246 -5.96 -2.93 4.25
N ILE A 247 -5.85 -1.64 3.90
CA ILE A 247 -4.98 -1.20 2.80
C ILE A 247 -3.49 -1.39 3.13
N GLU A 248 -3.07 -1.17 4.38
CA GLU A 248 -1.70 -1.43 4.83
C GLU A 248 -1.36 -2.93 4.80
N GLN A 249 -2.30 -3.83 5.09
CA GLN A 249 -2.12 -5.27 4.91
C GLN A 249 -1.84 -5.64 3.45
N LEU A 250 -2.46 -4.94 2.51
CA LEU A 250 -2.18 -5.06 1.08
C LEU A 250 -0.88 -4.35 0.65
N LYS A 251 -0.08 -3.82 1.60
CA LYS A 251 1.10 -2.98 1.33
C LYS A 251 0.79 -1.69 0.58
N GLY A 252 -0.45 -1.27 0.61
CA GLY A 252 -0.92 -0.02 0.05
C GLY A 252 -0.84 1.13 1.04
N ARG A 253 -1.30 2.30 0.59
CA ARG A 253 -1.36 3.54 1.38
C ARG A 253 -2.70 4.23 1.19
N VAL A 254 -3.11 4.99 2.20
CA VAL A 254 -4.34 5.80 2.17
C VAL A 254 -3.96 7.25 2.37
N ASP A 255 -4.30 8.10 1.41
CA ASP A 255 -4.15 9.55 1.51
C ASP A 255 -5.53 10.22 1.60
N ILE A 256 -5.60 11.32 2.35
CA ILE A 256 -6.83 12.11 2.49
C ILE A 256 -6.52 13.55 2.10
N LEU A 257 -7.31 14.07 1.19
CA LEU A 257 -7.32 15.49 0.79
C LEU A 257 -8.70 16.04 1.09
N SER A 258 -8.79 17.13 1.83
CA SER A 258 -10.08 17.72 2.16
C SER A 258 -10.00 19.23 2.27
N GLN A 259 -11.08 19.88 1.86
CA GLN A 259 -11.28 21.31 2.04
C GLN A 259 -12.69 21.57 2.57
N LYS A 260 -12.78 22.25 3.71
CA LYS A 260 -14.05 22.62 4.33
C LYS A 260 -14.97 23.33 3.32
N GLY A 261 -16.18 22.84 3.17
CA GLY A 261 -17.20 23.35 2.23
C GLY A 261 -17.06 22.85 0.79
N ARG A 262 -15.94 22.18 0.42
CA ARG A 262 -15.70 21.70 -0.96
C ARG A 262 -15.70 20.19 -1.10
N GLY A 263 -15.58 19.44 0.02
CA GLY A 263 -15.63 18.00 0.04
C GLY A 263 -14.34 17.33 0.46
N THR A 264 -14.32 16.02 0.33
CA THR A 264 -13.19 15.16 0.72
C THR A 264 -12.86 14.19 -0.41
N GLU A 265 -11.57 13.94 -0.60
CA GLU A 265 -11.06 12.91 -1.49
C GLU A 265 -10.21 11.93 -0.66
N ILE A 266 -10.56 10.65 -0.73
CA ILE A 266 -9.79 9.55 -0.14
C ILE A 266 -9.18 8.77 -1.28
N LEU A 267 -7.84 8.70 -1.30
CA LEU A 267 -7.05 8.03 -2.31
C LEU A 267 -6.44 6.76 -1.73
N LEU A 268 -6.83 5.62 -2.26
CA LEU A 268 -6.26 4.31 -1.96
C LEU A 268 -5.20 3.99 -3.01
N ARG A 269 -3.96 3.82 -2.60
CA ARG A 269 -2.84 3.41 -3.47
C ARG A 269 -2.50 1.97 -3.15
N ILE A 270 -2.63 1.11 -4.12
CA ILE A 270 -2.54 -0.33 -3.95
C ILE A 270 -1.55 -0.89 -4.97
N PRO A 271 -0.55 -1.69 -4.58
CA PRO A 271 0.32 -2.36 -5.53
C PRO A 271 -0.48 -3.24 -6.49
N GLN A 272 -0.09 -3.30 -7.76
CA GLN A 272 -0.77 -4.15 -8.76
C GLN A 272 -0.67 -5.63 -8.43
N THR A 273 0.39 -6.03 -7.75
CA THR A 273 0.70 -7.43 -7.46
C THR A 273 0.96 -7.63 -5.98
N GLN A 274 0.50 -8.74 -5.43
CA GLN A 274 0.98 -9.20 -4.13
C GLN A 274 2.40 -9.74 -4.29
N ALA A 275 3.31 -9.28 -3.41
CA ALA A 275 4.36 -10.11 -2.88
C ALA A 275 5.72 -10.20 -3.58
N LEU A 276 6.10 -9.33 -4.51
CA LEU A 276 7.51 -9.19 -4.83
C LEU A 276 8.01 -7.84 -4.33
N ILE A 277 8.99 -7.85 -3.45
CA ILE A 277 9.68 -6.64 -3.00
C ILE A 277 11.14 -6.70 -3.44
N ASP A 278 11.63 -5.62 -4.01
CA ASP A 278 13.06 -5.44 -4.18
C ASP A 278 13.65 -5.16 -2.80
N GLY A 279 14.36 -6.13 -2.27
CA GLY A 279 14.79 -6.11 -0.88
C GLY A 279 16.28 -6.33 -0.69
N ILE A 280 16.78 -5.81 0.42
CA ILE A 280 18.11 -6.11 0.92
C ILE A 280 18.01 -7.17 2.00
N ILE A 281 18.88 -8.18 1.89
CA ILE A 281 19.02 -9.24 2.88
C ILE A 281 20.21 -8.88 3.77
N PHE A 282 20.01 -8.99 5.05
CA PHE A 282 21.05 -8.73 6.04
C PHE A 282 20.97 -9.72 7.20
N LYS A 283 22.06 -9.81 7.92
CA LYS A 283 22.21 -10.74 9.05
C LYS A 283 22.25 -9.98 10.37
N VAL A 284 21.58 -10.54 11.38
CA VAL A 284 21.70 -10.14 12.77
C VAL A 284 21.91 -11.41 13.58
N ALA A 285 23.12 -11.60 14.11
CA ALA A 285 23.58 -12.85 14.70
C ALA A 285 23.48 -14.03 13.69
N ASP A 286 22.67 -15.04 14.05
CA ASP A 286 22.41 -16.22 13.21
C ASP A 286 21.15 -16.11 12.37
N LYS A 287 20.41 -14.99 12.46
CA LYS A 287 19.11 -14.81 11.80
C LYS A 287 19.22 -13.93 10.56
N LEU A 288 18.45 -14.32 9.53
CA LEU A 288 18.32 -13.56 8.30
C LEU A 288 17.12 -12.64 8.39
N TYR A 289 17.34 -11.41 7.99
CA TYR A 289 16.31 -10.40 7.85
C TYR A 289 16.37 -9.78 6.46
N SER A 290 15.26 -9.25 6.02
CA SER A 290 15.17 -8.49 4.78
C SER A 290 14.27 -7.29 4.95
N MET A 291 14.46 -6.26 4.12
CA MET A 291 13.60 -5.08 4.08
C MET A 291 13.55 -4.49 2.68
N PRO A 292 12.46 -3.76 2.33
CA PRO A 292 12.38 -3.06 1.06
C PRO A 292 13.51 -2.05 0.91
N ILE A 293 14.13 -1.99 -0.28
CA ILE A 293 15.17 -0.99 -0.56
C ILE A 293 14.61 0.43 -0.54
N SER A 294 13.33 0.59 -0.88
CA SER A 294 12.62 1.88 -0.83
C SER A 294 12.64 2.54 0.54
N ASP A 295 12.76 1.76 1.59
CA ASP A 295 12.72 2.22 2.97
C ASP A 295 14.10 2.62 3.49
N ILE A 296 15.16 2.37 2.71
CA ILE A 296 16.55 2.61 3.08
C ILE A 296 17.02 3.95 2.52
N LEU A 297 17.52 4.81 3.38
CA LEU A 297 18.13 6.07 2.97
C LEU A 297 19.62 5.94 2.67
N THR A 298 20.35 5.21 3.51
CA THR A 298 21.81 5.06 3.37
C THR A 298 22.34 3.97 4.30
N PHE A 299 23.51 3.46 3.95
CA PHE A 299 24.32 2.58 4.79
C PHE A 299 25.47 3.35 5.38
N HIS A 300 25.78 3.11 6.63
CA HIS A 300 26.84 3.82 7.34
C HIS A 300 27.61 2.88 8.28
N LYS A 301 28.93 2.91 8.23
CA LYS A 301 29.74 2.29 9.26
C LYS A 301 30.03 3.32 10.33
N ALA A 302 29.31 3.23 11.43
CA ALA A 302 29.41 4.22 12.50
C ALA A 302 30.71 4.05 13.31
N ARG A 303 31.16 5.17 13.89
CA ARG A 303 32.28 5.22 14.86
C ARG A 303 31.71 5.53 16.24
N ALA A 304 32.42 5.10 17.30
CA ALA A 304 32.02 5.38 18.69
C ALA A 304 31.70 6.85 18.93
N GLU A 305 32.51 7.74 18.39
CA GLU A 305 32.39 9.20 18.55
C GLU A 305 31.05 9.76 17.99
N GLN A 306 30.41 9.02 17.08
CA GLN A 306 29.14 9.40 16.47
C GLN A 306 27.92 8.91 17.26
N VAL A 307 28.14 8.07 18.28
CA VAL A 307 27.05 7.49 19.07
C VAL A 307 27.04 8.18 20.46
N THR A 308 25.87 8.66 20.83
CA THR A 308 25.63 9.29 22.11
C THR A 308 24.49 8.59 22.83
N VAL A 309 24.64 8.35 24.11
CA VAL A 309 23.55 7.78 24.93
C VAL A 309 22.75 8.92 25.56
N THR A 310 21.43 8.88 25.31
CA THR A 310 20.52 9.88 25.92
C THR A 310 20.36 9.67 27.43
N LYS A 311 19.82 10.65 28.14
CA LYS A 311 19.51 10.55 29.59
C LYS A 311 18.56 9.37 29.92
N ARG A 312 17.85 8.84 28.95
CA ARG A 312 16.96 7.67 29.09
C ARG A 312 17.64 6.34 28.73
N GLY A 313 18.97 6.35 28.53
CA GLY A 313 19.74 5.15 28.17
C GLY A 313 19.59 4.69 26.72
N ARG A 314 18.96 5.48 25.85
CA ARG A 314 18.82 5.15 24.42
C ARG A 314 20.01 5.67 23.61
N GLU A 315 20.55 4.86 22.73
CA GLU A 315 21.61 5.27 21.83
C GLU A 315 21.04 6.07 20.66
N VAL A 316 21.74 7.13 20.27
CA VAL A 316 21.44 7.94 19.09
C VAL A 316 22.72 8.12 18.27
N LEU A 317 22.58 7.97 16.96
CA LEU A 317 23.63 8.19 15.98
C LEU A 317 23.59 9.67 15.52
N ASN A 318 24.70 10.37 15.66
CA ASN A 318 24.87 11.69 15.05
C ASN A 318 25.40 11.53 13.62
N LEU A 319 24.53 11.68 12.65
CA LEU A 319 24.87 11.63 11.24
C LEU A 319 24.70 13.02 10.62
N ARG A 320 25.81 13.68 10.31
CA ARG A 320 25.83 15.04 9.71
C ARG A 320 25.05 16.10 10.51
N GLY A 321 25.07 16.00 11.85
CA GLY A 321 24.36 16.91 12.74
C GLY A 321 22.90 16.52 13.04
N GLU A 322 22.39 15.48 12.42
CA GLU A 322 21.07 14.92 12.71
C GLU A 322 21.20 13.77 13.73
N LEU A 323 20.40 13.81 14.79
CA LEU A 323 20.37 12.77 15.82
C LEU A 323 19.31 11.73 15.46
N ILE A 324 19.75 10.53 15.11
CA ILE A 324 18.91 9.43 14.66
C ILE A 324 18.91 8.32 15.74
N PRO A 325 17.75 7.89 16.27
CA PRO A 325 17.70 6.83 17.27
C PRO A 325 18.19 5.50 16.70
N VAL A 326 19.00 4.77 17.49
CA VAL A 326 19.54 3.46 17.10
C VAL A 326 18.57 2.36 17.51
N LEU A 327 18.31 1.45 16.58
CA LEU A 327 17.51 0.25 16.73
C LEU A 327 18.40 -0.99 16.70
N LYS A 328 18.18 -1.88 17.64
CA LYS A 328 18.92 -3.14 17.77
C LYS A 328 17.93 -4.31 17.76
N LEU A 329 17.81 -5.00 16.61
CA LEU A 329 16.88 -6.14 16.46
C LEU A 329 17.19 -7.28 17.43
N TYR A 330 18.46 -7.50 17.77
CA TYR A 330 18.84 -8.53 18.72
C TYR A 330 18.30 -8.27 20.13
N GLU A 331 18.15 -7.02 20.55
CA GLU A 331 17.48 -6.68 21.82
C GLU A 331 15.97 -6.89 21.74
N MET A 332 15.36 -6.45 20.64
CA MET A 332 13.92 -6.55 20.41
C MET A 332 13.46 -8.00 20.32
N HIS A 333 14.20 -8.83 19.59
CA HIS A 333 13.86 -10.24 19.35
C HIS A 333 14.58 -11.20 20.32
N ARG A 334 15.34 -10.68 21.29
CA ARG A 334 16.08 -11.44 22.31
C ARG A 334 17.05 -12.45 21.71
N ILE A 335 17.80 -12.04 20.69
CA ILE A 335 18.77 -12.88 20.01
C ILE A 335 20.13 -12.72 20.70
N ALA A 336 20.81 -13.84 20.96
CA ALA A 336 22.17 -13.83 21.47
C ALA A 336 23.13 -13.41 20.36
N THR A 337 23.92 -12.34 20.58
CA THR A 337 24.93 -11.88 19.64
C THR A 337 26.19 -11.42 20.38
N GLU A 338 27.34 -11.57 19.73
CA GLU A 338 28.62 -11.02 20.20
C GLU A 338 28.79 -9.56 19.76
N LYS A 339 28.18 -9.15 18.65
CA LYS A 339 28.22 -7.79 18.09
C LYS A 339 27.15 -6.92 18.74
N ARG A 340 27.53 -6.16 19.76
CA ARG A 340 26.60 -5.36 20.56
C ARG A 340 26.77 -3.85 20.40
N THR A 341 27.90 -3.44 19.84
CA THR A 341 28.20 -2.02 19.64
C THR A 341 27.94 -1.62 18.19
N VAL A 342 27.65 -0.35 17.98
CA VAL A 342 27.36 0.19 16.64
C VAL A 342 28.59 0.12 15.72
N GLU A 343 29.78 -0.01 16.29
CA GLU A 343 31.06 -0.14 15.58
C GLU A 343 31.27 -1.53 14.99
N ASP A 344 30.70 -2.55 15.64
CA ASP A 344 30.89 -3.95 15.25
C ASP A 344 30.09 -4.33 14.00
N GLY A 345 29.14 -3.50 13.59
CA GLY A 345 28.22 -3.78 12.49
C GLY A 345 28.14 -2.65 11.46
N ILE A 346 27.07 -2.70 10.71
CA ILE A 346 26.68 -1.70 9.73
C ILE A 346 25.36 -1.08 10.21
N VAL A 347 25.26 0.23 10.09
CA VAL A 347 24.03 0.95 10.38
C VAL A 347 23.28 1.20 9.08
N VAL A 348 22.06 0.71 9.02
CA VAL A 348 21.11 0.97 7.93
C VAL A 348 20.18 2.08 8.38
N VAL A 349 20.28 3.26 7.78
CA VAL A 349 19.37 4.38 8.07
C VAL A 349 18.10 4.18 7.28
N ILE A 350 17.00 4.01 7.99
CA ILE A 350 15.67 3.74 7.45
C ILE A 350 14.74 4.93 7.64
N LEU A 351 13.76 5.06 6.74
CA LEU A 351 12.76 6.13 6.74
C LEU A 351 11.35 5.54 6.63
N ALA A 352 10.49 5.88 7.57
CA ALA A 352 9.06 5.63 7.49
C ALA A 352 8.29 6.81 8.10
N ASP A 353 7.16 7.19 7.51
CA ASP A 353 6.30 8.28 7.99
C ASP A 353 7.07 9.59 8.29
N ASN A 354 8.04 9.90 7.45
CA ASN A 354 8.93 11.07 7.62
C ASN A 354 9.77 11.06 8.91
N LYS A 355 9.96 9.88 9.51
CA LYS A 355 10.79 9.65 10.69
C LYS A 355 11.93 8.72 10.33
N LYS A 356 13.11 8.97 10.91
CA LYS A 356 14.31 8.17 10.67
C LYS A 356 14.66 7.31 11.88
N ALA A 357 15.19 6.12 11.60
CA ALA A 357 15.84 5.29 12.59
C ALA A 357 17.11 4.67 12.01
N ALA A 358 18.05 4.33 12.87
CA ALA A 358 19.34 3.73 12.53
C ALA A 358 19.34 2.28 12.99
N LEU A 359 19.08 1.35 12.07
CA LEU A 359 19.04 -0.08 12.33
C LEU A 359 20.45 -0.67 12.33
N LEU A 360 20.87 -1.28 13.43
CA LEU A 360 22.14 -1.98 13.52
C LEU A 360 22.00 -3.40 13.00
N VAL A 361 22.84 -3.74 12.00
CA VAL A 361 22.92 -5.07 11.41
C VAL A 361 24.39 -5.57 11.40
N ASP A 362 24.61 -6.87 11.41
CA ASP A 362 25.95 -7.44 11.46
C ASP A 362 26.64 -7.42 10.10
N GLU A 363 25.87 -7.71 9.05
CA GLU A 363 26.34 -7.85 7.68
C GLU A 363 25.21 -7.65 6.68
N ILE A 364 25.49 -7.03 5.54
CA ILE A 364 24.60 -6.97 4.38
C ILE A 364 25.05 -8.10 3.45
N LEU A 365 24.13 -9.00 3.12
CA LEU A 365 24.43 -10.20 2.36
C LEU A 365 24.18 -10.02 0.87
N ASP A 366 22.97 -9.55 0.50
CA ASP A 366 22.56 -9.53 -0.90
C ASP A 366 21.45 -8.53 -1.15
N TYR A 367 21.25 -8.20 -2.43
CA TYR A 367 20.11 -7.45 -2.95
C TYR A 367 19.40 -8.30 -3.98
N LYS A 368 18.16 -8.66 -3.71
CA LYS A 368 17.37 -9.43 -4.66
C LYS A 368 15.85 -9.22 -4.47
N GLN A 369 15.12 -9.70 -5.44
CA GLN A 369 13.67 -9.73 -5.39
C GLN A 369 13.20 -10.85 -4.45
N LEU A 370 12.35 -10.49 -3.49
CA LEU A 370 11.88 -11.37 -2.42
C LEU A 370 10.39 -11.65 -2.58
N VAL A 371 10.02 -12.92 -2.48
CA VAL A 371 8.62 -13.34 -2.41
C VAL A 371 8.15 -13.20 -0.98
N VAL A 372 7.22 -12.29 -0.73
CA VAL A 372 6.65 -12.10 0.61
C VAL A 372 5.60 -13.17 0.89
N LYS A 373 5.79 -13.90 1.98
CA LYS A 373 4.80 -14.85 2.52
C LYS A 373 4.37 -14.39 3.91
N PRO A 374 3.12 -14.67 4.32
CA PRO A 374 2.70 -14.41 5.69
C PRO A 374 3.53 -15.26 6.67
N LEU A 375 3.68 -14.77 7.89
CA LEU A 375 4.30 -15.57 8.95
C LEU A 375 3.42 -16.80 9.25
N PRO A 376 4.02 -17.98 9.40
CA PRO A 376 3.28 -19.16 9.87
C PRO A 376 2.63 -18.89 11.24
N ASP A 377 1.42 -19.38 11.46
CA ASP A 377 0.68 -19.22 12.72
C ASP A 377 1.49 -19.70 13.93
N SER A 378 2.37 -20.68 13.74
CA SER A 378 3.25 -21.23 14.77
C SER A 378 4.30 -20.23 15.29
N MET A 379 4.63 -19.19 14.51
CA MET A 379 5.58 -18.14 14.92
C MET A 379 4.91 -17.00 15.70
N GLY A 380 3.58 -16.91 15.67
CA GLY A 380 2.86 -15.82 16.30
C GLY A 380 3.18 -14.44 15.72
N ILE A 381 2.72 -13.40 16.41
CA ILE A 381 2.98 -12.00 16.01
C ILE A 381 4.38 -11.60 16.48
N MET A 382 5.28 -11.34 15.55
CA MET A 382 6.60 -10.78 15.84
C MET A 382 6.61 -9.25 15.65
N ARG A 383 7.03 -8.54 16.69
CA ARG A 383 7.10 -7.07 16.64
C ARG A 383 8.09 -6.59 15.58
N GLY A 384 7.64 -5.71 14.68
CA GLY A 384 8.50 -5.15 13.63
C GLY A 384 8.79 -6.11 12.46
N VAL A 385 8.00 -7.20 12.33
CA VAL A 385 8.08 -8.16 11.22
C VAL A 385 6.73 -8.24 10.52
N SER A 386 6.72 -8.11 9.19
CA SER A 386 5.50 -8.12 8.37
C SER A 386 5.26 -9.44 7.63
N GLY A 387 6.25 -10.33 7.60
CA GLY A 387 6.18 -11.58 6.85
C GLY A 387 7.53 -12.27 6.79
N CYS A 388 7.66 -13.24 5.90
CA CYS A 388 8.91 -13.95 5.66
C CYS A 388 9.13 -14.20 4.16
N SER A 389 10.37 -14.49 3.80
CA SER A 389 10.75 -15.00 2.48
C SER A 389 11.63 -16.23 2.63
N ILE A 390 11.48 -17.18 1.73
CA ILE A 390 12.34 -18.37 1.68
C ILE A 390 13.49 -18.08 0.73
N MET A 391 14.72 -18.22 1.22
CA MET A 391 15.92 -17.99 0.46
C MET A 391 16.28 -19.21 -0.42
N GLY A 392 17.16 -19.00 -1.40
CA GLY A 392 17.61 -20.06 -2.28
C GLY A 392 18.31 -21.22 -1.58
N ASP A 393 18.91 -20.99 -0.42
CA ASP A 393 19.52 -22.03 0.45
C ASP A 393 18.52 -22.75 1.38
N GLY A 394 17.23 -22.43 1.26
CA GLY A 394 16.16 -22.96 2.11
C GLY A 394 16.00 -22.26 3.45
N ASN A 395 16.86 -21.31 3.79
CA ASN A 395 16.71 -20.51 5.00
C ASN A 395 15.53 -19.52 4.90
N VAL A 396 14.95 -19.18 6.04
CA VAL A 396 13.87 -18.18 6.12
C VAL A 396 14.45 -16.83 6.50
N SER A 397 14.18 -15.81 5.68
CA SER A 397 14.45 -14.42 6.01
C SER A 397 13.18 -13.74 6.50
N LEU A 398 13.25 -13.05 7.65
CA LEU A 398 12.13 -12.30 8.23
C LEU A 398 12.06 -10.91 7.59
N ILE A 399 10.90 -10.55 7.07
CA ILE A 399 10.70 -9.26 6.40
C ILE A 399 10.33 -8.21 7.43
N ILE A 400 11.14 -7.16 7.50
CA ILE A 400 10.97 -6.05 8.43
C ILE A 400 9.77 -5.18 8.03
N ASP A 401 8.97 -4.84 9.03
CA ASP A 401 7.94 -3.80 8.98
C ASP A 401 8.57 -2.47 9.43
N THR A 402 9.10 -1.72 8.47
CA THR A 402 9.82 -0.47 8.73
C THR A 402 8.98 0.57 9.48
N PRO A 403 7.70 0.83 9.12
CA PRO A 403 6.85 1.74 9.87
C PRO A 403 6.68 1.34 11.34
N SER A 404 6.39 0.07 11.59
CA SER A 404 6.23 -0.45 12.95
C SER A 404 7.51 -0.33 13.77
N LEU A 405 8.67 -0.60 13.16
CA LEU A 405 9.97 -0.45 13.81
C LEU A 405 10.27 1.02 14.16
N VAL A 406 10.14 1.92 13.20
CA VAL A 406 10.44 3.35 13.40
C VAL A 406 9.53 3.95 14.48
N ASN A 407 8.24 3.61 14.48
CA ASN A 407 7.32 4.09 15.51
C ASN A 407 7.64 3.54 16.90
N SER A 408 8.16 2.32 17.01
CA SER A 408 8.51 1.71 18.30
C SER A 408 9.64 2.39 19.08
N VAL A 409 10.45 3.22 18.42
CA VAL A 409 11.62 3.89 19.03
C VAL A 409 11.30 5.29 19.51
N ILE A 410 10.25 5.88 18.99
CA ILE A 410 9.87 7.27 19.25
C ILE A 410 8.93 7.36 20.46
N GLU A 411 8.27 6.24 20.80
CA GLU A 411 7.56 6.08 22.08
C GLU A 411 8.55 5.84 23.25
#